data_90866fcd451e8a1dfda2390c3db23f4b
#
_entry.id   90866fcd451e8a1dfda2390c3db23f4b
#
_cell.length_a   1.000
_cell.length_b   1.000
_cell.length_c   1.000
_cell.angle_alpha   90.00
_cell.angle_beta   90.00
_cell.angle_gamma   90.00
#
_symmetry.space_group_name_H-M   'P 1'
#
loop_
_entity.id
_entity.type
_entity.pdbx_description
1 polymer ?
#
loop_
_entity_poly.entity_id
_entity_poly.type
_entity_poly.pdbx_seq_one_letter_code
_entity_poly.pdbx_strand_id
1 'polypeptide(L)'
;WHSATDRLQQTHEALRREVHRLTDELEVKNRELARKNRLADLGQMASHVAHEVRNSLVPITLYLSLLRRHLAGQESSVAILDKIAAGFTALEVIVSDLLQFTSQRDPSWQLFCLEPLVREVCDALAPQLAAQGIRAEIDLSPQLTVWADRDMLRRATLNLVLNALDAMPHGGELSVTATAGPRGTELEIADSGPGIQDEDGPRLFEPFFTTKSGGTGLGLAIVERIAAAHGGDVAVRNCPQGGAAFTIRLPS
;
A
#
# COMPACT_ATOMS: atom_id res chain seq x y z
N TRP A 1 -13.82 -62.37 8.37
CA TRP A 1 -12.49 -61.97 7.84
C TRP A 1 -12.63 -60.85 6.85
N HIS A 2 -13.52 -60.85 5.86
CA HIS A 2 -13.69 -59.74 4.89
C HIS A 2 -13.98 -58.39 5.55
N SER A 3 -14.83 -58.33 6.56
CA SER A 3 -15.22 -57.02 7.19
C SER A 3 -14.06 -56.35 7.95
N ALA A 4 -13.08 -57.11 8.45
CA ALA A 4 -11.92 -56.54 9.13
C ALA A 4 -10.88 -56.00 8.13
N THR A 5 -10.71 -56.67 6.98
CA THR A 5 -9.82 -56.22 5.91
C THR A 5 -10.34 -54.95 5.25
N ASP A 6 -11.66 -54.87 5.02
CA ASP A 6 -12.32 -53.66 4.46
C ASP A 6 -12.19 -52.45 5.39
N ARG A 7 -12.36 -52.64 6.70
CA ARG A 7 -12.16 -51.58 7.70
C ARG A 7 -10.71 -51.08 7.72
N LEU A 8 -9.75 -52.03 7.68
CA LEU A 8 -8.31 -51.66 7.65
C LEU A 8 -7.98 -50.86 6.43
N GLN A 9 -8.49 -51.26 5.26
CA GLN A 9 -8.27 -50.58 4.00
C GLN A 9 -8.88 -49.19 3.98
N GLN A 10 -10.12 -49.02 4.46
CA GLN A 10 -10.76 -47.71 4.62
C GLN A 10 -9.99 -46.80 5.56
N THR A 11 -9.51 -47.32 6.70
CA THR A 11 -8.71 -46.53 7.66
C THR A 11 -7.37 -46.11 7.05
N HIS A 12 -6.73 -47.01 6.29
CA HIS A 12 -5.47 -46.69 5.62
C HIS A 12 -5.63 -45.63 4.51
N GLU A 13 -6.72 -45.70 3.75
CA GLU A 13 -7.04 -44.68 2.74
C GLU A 13 -7.41 -43.32 3.35
N ALA A 14 -8.13 -43.34 4.49
CA ALA A 14 -8.43 -42.12 5.23
C ALA A 14 -7.15 -41.47 5.79
N LEU A 15 -6.26 -42.29 6.37
CA LEU A 15 -4.99 -41.82 6.89
C LEU A 15 -4.08 -41.24 5.78
N ARG A 16 -4.02 -41.89 4.62
CA ARG A 16 -3.28 -41.39 3.46
C ARG A 16 -3.80 -40.02 2.98
N ARG A 17 -5.12 -39.86 2.91
CA ARG A 17 -5.74 -38.58 2.52
C ARG A 17 -5.39 -37.46 3.53
N GLU A 18 -5.44 -37.81 4.83
CA GLU A 18 -5.12 -36.82 5.88
C GLU A 18 -3.63 -36.45 5.88
N VAL A 19 -2.73 -37.44 5.67
CA VAL A 19 -1.30 -37.14 5.53
C VAL A 19 -1.04 -36.26 4.31
N HIS A 20 -1.69 -36.50 3.17
CA HIS A 20 -1.55 -35.65 2.00
C HIS A 20 -2.04 -34.24 2.28
N ARG A 21 -3.22 -34.08 2.85
CA ARG A 21 -3.78 -32.76 3.25
C ARG A 21 -2.84 -31.99 4.17
N LEU A 22 -2.32 -32.66 5.21
CA LEU A 22 -1.40 -32.04 6.16
C LEU A 22 -0.05 -31.68 5.52
N THR A 23 0.43 -32.50 4.57
CA THR A 23 1.67 -32.19 3.85
C THR A 23 1.50 -30.98 2.97
N ASP A 24 0.39 -30.87 2.23
CA ASP A 24 0.08 -29.71 1.39
C ASP A 24 -0.08 -28.43 2.24
N GLU A 25 -0.76 -28.55 3.39
CA GLU A 25 -0.92 -27.44 4.33
C GLU A 25 0.42 -26.99 4.92
N LEU A 26 1.30 -27.94 5.26
CA LEU A 26 2.67 -27.67 5.73
C LEU A 26 3.51 -26.97 4.64
N GLU A 27 3.42 -27.40 3.39
CA GLU A 27 4.15 -26.76 2.29
C GLU A 27 3.69 -25.30 2.10
N VAL A 28 2.39 -25.05 2.14
CA VAL A 28 1.85 -23.68 2.04
C VAL A 28 2.36 -22.83 3.20
N LYS A 29 2.28 -23.34 4.44
CA LYS A 29 2.77 -22.63 5.63
C LYS A 29 4.27 -22.37 5.63
N ASN A 30 5.06 -23.33 5.14
CA ASN A 30 6.52 -23.17 5.00
C ASN A 30 6.86 -22.11 3.95
N ARG A 31 6.13 -22.01 2.84
CA ARG A 31 6.31 -20.96 1.84
C ARG A 31 5.97 -19.58 2.42
N GLU A 32 4.86 -19.49 3.17
CA GLU A 32 4.49 -18.26 3.88
C GLU A 32 5.56 -17.83 4.90
N LEU A 33 6.06 -18.76 5.70
CA LEU A 33 7.13 -18.50 6.68
C LEU A 33 8.43 -18.07 6.00
N ALA A 34 8.83 -18.75 4.94
CA ALA A 34 10.03 -18.37 4.17
C ALA A 34 9.89 -16.97 3.55
N ARG A 35 8.68 -16.60 3.06
CA ARG A 35 8.39 -15.25 2.58
C ARG A 35 8.48 -14.21 3.70
N LYS A 36 7.87 -14.49 4.87
CA LYS A 36 7.92 -13.61 6.04
C LYS A 36 9.36 -13.40 6.55
N ASN A 37 10.15 -14.47 6.63
CA ASN A 37 11.54 -14.37 7.07
C ASN A 37 12.38 -13.55 6.09
N ARG A 38 12.25 -13.75 4.79
CA ARG A 38 12.96 -12.92 3.78
C ARG A 38 12.57 -11.46 3.87
N LEU A 39 11.31 -11.16 4.14
CA LEU A 39 10.83 -9.79 4.33
C LEU A 39 11.37 -9.17 5.64
N ALA A 40 11.49 -9.95 6.71
CA ALA A 40 12.07 -9.51 7.97
C ALA A 40 13.59 -9.22 7.84
N ASP A 41 14.34 -10.11 7.17
CA ASP A 41 15.77 -9.92 6.89
C ASP A 41 16.00 -8.69 6.02
N LEU A 42 15.19 -8.53 4.96
CA LEU A 42 15.19 -7.35 4.11
C LEU A 42 14.86 -6.09 4.92
N GLY A 43 13.94 -6.21 5.89
CA GLY A 43 13.53 -5.14 6.79
C GLY A 43 14.66 -4.60 7.64
N GLN A 44 15.41 -5.47 8.25
CA GLN A 44 16.52 -5.09 9.12
C GLN A 44 17.64 -4.42 8.31
N MET A 45 18.00 -4.97 7.16
CA MET A 45 19.00 -4.37 6.27
C MET A 45 18.51 -3.03 5.68
N ALA A 46 17.27 -2.98 5.23
CA ALA A 46 16.69 -1.77 4.66
C ALA A 46 16.60 -0.61 5.66
N SER A 47 16.30 -0.89 6.93
CA SER A 47 16.29 0.14 7.98
C SER A 47 17.66 0.78 8.15
N HIS A 48 18.72 -0.02 8.16
CA HIS A 48 20.09 0.49 8.29
C HIS A 48 20.51 1.30 7.06
N VAL A 49 20.32 0.73 5.86
CA VAL A 49 20.65 1.39 4.60
C VAL A 49 19.86 2.69 4.42
N ALA A 50 18.59 2.69 4.77
CA ALA A 50 17.76 3.88 4.63
C ALA A 50 18.16 5.01 5.60
N HIS A 51 18.62 4.68 6.81
CA HIS A 51 19.19 5.67 7.71
C HIS A 51 20.49 6.27 7.15
N GLU A 52 21.37 5.45 6.58
CA GLU A 52 22.60 5.92 5.95
C GLU A 52 22.34 6.76 4.71
N VAL A 53 21.39 6.34 3.85
CA VAL A 53 21.00 7.10 2.67
C VAL A 53 20.40 8.44 3.08
N ARG A 54 19.46 8.46 4.05
CA ARG A 54 18.88 9.72 4.55
C ARG A 54 19.95 10.67 5.08
N ASN A 55 20.87 10.16 5.89
CA ASN A 55 21.96 10.96 6.43
C ASN A 55 22.87 11.53 5.33
N SER A 56 23.01 10.83 4.21
CA SER A 56 23.78 11.28 3.06
C SER A 56 23.01 12.30 2.19
N LEU A 57 21.70 12.20 2.13
CA LEU A 57 20.84 13.09 1.34
C LEU A 57 20.65 14.47 1.99
N VAL A 58 20.58 14.56 3.33
CA VAL A 58 20.37 15.83 4.05
C VAL A 58 21.41 16.89 3.71
N PRO A 59 22.75 16.62 3.71
CA PRO A 59 23.74 17.60 3.30
C PRO A 59 23.60 18.01 1.84
N ILE A 60 23.24 17.07 0.96
CA ILE A 60 23.08 17.34 -0.50
C ILE A 60 21.93 18.30 -0.74
N THR A 61 20.79 18.10 -0.08
CA THR A 61 19.62 19.00 -0.17
C THR A 61 19.97 20.40 0.31
N LEU A 62 20.79 20.50 1.39
CA LEU A 62 21.29 21.78 1.87
C LEU A 62 22.19 22.48 0.82
N TYR A 63 23.13 21.74 0.24
CA TYR A 63 24.04 22.30 -0.79
C TYR A 63 23.28 22.71 -2.05
N LEU A 64 22.28 21.96 -2.49
CA LEU A 64 21.42 22.35 -3.60
C LEU A 64 20.66 23.65 -3.29
N SER A 65 20.16 23.84 -2.07
CA SER A 65 19.49 25.07 -1.65
C SER A 65 20.45 26.28 -1.65
N LEU A 66 21.70 26.08 -1.22
CA LEU A 66 22.73 27.13 -1.27
C LEU A 66 23.12 27.48 -2.69
N LEU A 67 23.32 26.47 -3.57
CA LEU A 67 23.62 26.68 -4.99
C LEU A 67 22.48 27.41 -5.68
N ARG A 68 21.21 27.07 -5.41
CA ARG A 68 20.05 27.78 -5.96
C ARG A 68 20.06 29.27 -5.60
N ARG A 69 20.45 29.61 -4.37
CA ARG A 69 20.57 31.02 -3.94
C ARG A 69 21.75 31.73 -4.64
N HIS A 70 22.87 31.06 -4.86
CA HIS A 70 24.04 31.63 -5.55
C HIS A 70 23.82 31.83 -7.06
N LEU A 71 23.03 30.94 -7.69
CA LEU A 71 22.72 30.97 -9.12
C LEU A 71 21.41 31.68 -9.43
N ALA A 72 20.84 32.39 -8.46
CA ALA A 72 19.66 33.22 -8.66
C ALA A 72 19.94 34.26 -9.76
N GLY A 73 19.26 34.16 -10.90
CA GLY A 73 19.50 34.96 -12.10
C GLY A 73 20.12 34.22 -13.31
N GLN A 74 20.50 32.93 -13.12
CA GLN A 74 20.93 32.06 -14.22
C GLN A 74 19.87 30.96 -14.46
N GLU A 75 18.85 31.28 -15.26
CA GLU A 75 17.67 30.41 -15.46
C GLU A 75 18.04 28.98 -15.89
N SER A 76 19.02 28.81 -16.77
CA SER A 76 19.47 27.51 -17.25
C SER A 76 20.09 26.66 -16.13
N SER A 77 20.86 27.27 -15.23
CA SER A 77 21.50 26.62 -14.10
C SER A 77 20.46 26.25 -13.02
N VAL A 78 19.50 27.12 -12.76
CA VAL A 78 18.40 26.87 -11.83
C VAL A 78 17.54 25.71 -12.33
N ALA A 79 17.21 25.64 -13.63
CA ALA A 79 16.45 24.53 -14.20
C ALA A 79 17.18 23.16 -14.04
N ILE A 80 18.51 23.13 -14.12
CA ILE A 80 19.28 21.92 -13.87
C ILE A 80 19.22 21.55 -12.37
N LEU A 81 19.37 22.53 -11.47
CA LEU A 81 19.27 22.31 -10.03
C LEU A 81 17.90 21.79 -9.62
N ASP A 82 16.82 22.29 -10.23
CA ASP A 82 15.46 21.83 -9.97
C ASP A 82 15.27 20.35 -10.39
N LYS A 83 15.86 19.93 -11.51
CA LYS A 83 15.87 18.52 -11.93
C LYS A 83 16.65 17.63 -10.97
N ILE A 84 17.80 18.11 -10.49
CA ILE A 84 18.60 17.37 -9.51
C ILE A 84 17.81 17.26 -8.19
N ALA A 85 17.22 18.36 -7.70
CA ALA A 85 16.41 18.36 -6.50
C ALA A 85 15.21 17.39 -6.60
N ALA A 86 14.52 17.36 -7.74
CA ALA A 86 13.45 16.40 -8.00
C ALA A 86 13.94 14.94 -7.93
N GLY A 87 15.15 14.65 -8.45
CA GLY A 87 15.75 13.32 -8.35
C GLY A 87 16.04 12.91 -6.88
N PHE A 88 16.53 13.85 -6.07
CA PHE A 88 16.73 13.59 -4.64
C PHE A 88 15.42 13.39 -3.88
N THR A 89 14.39 14.18 -4.17
CA THR A 89 13.06 13.98 -3.58
C THR A 89 12.50 12.58 -3.92
N ALA A 90 12.68 12.13 -5.17
CA ALA A 90 12.27 10.79 -5.56
C ALA A 90 13.03 9.69 -4.77
N LEU A 91 14.34 9.86 -4.52
CA LEU A 91 15.12 8.95 -3.70
C LEU A 91 14.64 8.93 -2.23
N GLU A 92 14.32 10.10 -1.66
CA GLU A 92 13.77 10.19 -0.30
C GLU A 92 12.43 9.43 -0.18
N VAL A 93 11.57 9.52 -1.17
CA VAL A 93 10.32 8.76 -1.23
C VAL A 93 10.59 7.26 -1.24
N ILE A 94 11.49 6.78 -2.13
CA ILE A 94 11.85 5.36 -2.23
C ILE A 94 12.39 4.83 -0.88
N VAL A 95 13.30 5.58 -0.27
CA VAL A 95 13.89 5.21 1.04
C VAL A 95 12.84 5.21 2.15
N SER A 96 11.94 6.19 2.15
CA SER A 96 10.83 6.26 3.10
C SER A 96 9.87 5.07 2.95
N ASP A 97 9.51 4.72 1.71
CA ASP A 97 8.65 3.58 1.41
C ASP A 97 9.29 2.26 1.85
N LEU A 98 10.60 2.10 1.56
CA LEU A 98 11.34 0.92 1.97
C LEU A 98 11.38 0.77 3.49
N LEU A 99 11.70 1.86 4.24
CA LEU A 99 11.68 1.88 5.69
C LEU A 99 10.33 1.47 6.27
N GLN A 100 9.28 1.95 5.68
CA GLN A 100 7.93 1.69 6.18
C GLN A 100 7.42 0.32 5.79
N PHE A 101 7.80 -0.15 4.59
CA PHE A 101 7.54 -1.53 4.20
C PHE A 101 8.25 -2.51 5.13
N THR A 102 9.39 -2.16 5.68
CA THR A 102 10.20 -3.03 6.55
C THR A 102 9.91 -2.84 8.05
N SER A 103 9.25 -1.76 8.45
CA SER A 103 8.90 -1.49 9.84
C SER A 103 7.91 -2.52 10.39
N GLN A 104 8.30 -3.25 11.45
CA GLN A 104 7.45 -4.22 12.17
C GLN A 104 6.82 -3.57 13.41
N ARG A 105 6.29 -2.37 13.28
CA ARG A 105 5.62 -1.70 14.39
C ARG A 105 4.22 -2.29 14.57
N ASP A 106 3.88 -2.67 15.80
CA ASP A 106 2.50 -3.00 16.17
C ASP A 106 1.61 -1.75 16.11
N PRO A 107 0.34 -1.88 15.70
CA PRO A 107 -0.58 -0.76 15.62
C PRO A 107 -0.80 -0.08 16.97
N SER A 108 -0.75 1.25 16.98
CA SER A 108 -1.16 2.07 18.12
C SER A 108 -2.66 2.32 18.04
N TRP A 109 -3.42 1.42 18.65
CA TRP A 109 -4.87 1.38 18.56
C TRP A 109 -5.53 2.59 19.22
N GLN A 110 -6.42 3.26 18.49
CA GLN A 110 -7.24 4.36 19.00
C GLN A 110 -8.58 4.43 18.26
N LEU A 111 -9.60 4.95 18.96
CA LEU A 111 -10.91 5.22 18.36
C LEU A 111 -10.90 6.63 17.77
N PHE A 112 -11.24 6.79 16.49
CA PHE A 112 -11.33 8.11 15.86
C PHE A 112 -12.34 8.13 14.71
N CYS A 113 -12.80 9.33 14.34
CA CYS A 113 -13.65 9.53 13.17
C CYS A 113 -12.83 9.41 11.89
N LEU A 114 -13.35 8.65 10.91
CA LEU A 114 -12.64 8.37 9.66
C LEU A 114 -12.64 9.56 8.69
N GLU A 115 -13.75 10.32 8.64
CA GLU A 115 -13.90 11.43 7.70
C GLU A 115 -12.79 12.51 7.84
N PRO A 116 -12.42 13.01 9.04
CA PRO A 116 -11.34 13.97 9.18
C PRO A 116 -9.99 13.48 8.68
N LEU A 117 -9.69 12.18 8.85
CA LEU A 117 -8.45 11.58 8.33
C LEU A 117 -8.43 11.59 6.80
N VAL A 118 -9.53 11.19 6.15
CA VAL A 118 -9.64 11.18 4.69
C VAL A 118 -9.54 12.60 4.13
N ARG A 119 -10.23 13.56 4.75
CA ARG A 119 -10.14 14.99 4.35
C ARG A 119 -8.72 15.51 4.47
N GLU A 120 -8.02 15.24 5.58
CA GLU A 120 -6.61 15.63 5.76
C GLU A 120 -5.73 15.13 4.59
N VAL A 121 -5.93 13.90 4.14
CA VAL A 121 -5.18 13.32 3.01
C VAL A 121 -5.54 14.02 1.70
N CYS A 122 -6.81 14.19 1.42
CA CYS A 122 -7.26 14.83 0.18
C CYS A 122 -6.85 16.31 0.13
N ASP A 123 -6.95 17.04 1.25
CA ASP A 123 -6.53 18.45 1.35
C ASP A 123 -5.02 18.62 1.14
N ALA A 124 -4.22 17.70 1.66
CA ALA A 124 -2.77 17.69 1.42
C ALA A 124 -2.43 17.49 -0.06
N LEU A 125 -3.27 16.79 -0.82
CA LEU A 125 -3.11 16.53 -2.25
C LEU A 125 -3.92 17.48 -3.14
N ALA A 126 -4.66 18.44 -2.58
CA ALA A 126 -5.52 19.35 -3.33
C ALA A 126 -4.79 20.10 -4.47
N PRO A 127 -3.54 20.60 -4.28
CA PRO A 127 -2.80 21.21 -5.39
C PRO A 127 -2.53 20.27 -6.55
N GLN A 128 -2.26 18.98 -6.28
CA GLN A 128 -1.99 17.97 -7.31
C GLN A 128 -3.28 17.56 -8.02
N LEU A 129 -4.36 17.34 -7.25
CA LEU A 129 -5.70 17.08 -7.80
C LEU A 129 -6.14 18.20 -8.75
N ALA A 130 -5.99 19.46 -8.33
CA ALA A 130 -6.32 20.62 -9.16
C ALA A 130 -5.43 20.72 -10.42
N ALA A 131 -4.12 20.50 -10.29
CA ALA A 131 -3.19 20.57 -11.41
C ALA A 131 -3.47 19.50 -12.49
N GLN A 132 -3.97 18.32 -12.07
CA GLN A 132 -4.35 17.24 -12.99
C GLN A 132 -5.82 17.33 -13.43
N GLY A 133 -6.63 18.22 -12.88
CA GLY A 133 -8.06 18.34 -13.23
C GLY A 133 -8.89 17.16 -12.67
N ILE A 134 -8.49 16.61 -11.53
CA ILE A 134 -9.21 15.51 -10.87
C ILE A 134 -10.22 16.09 -9.88
N ARG A 135 -11.48 15.64 -9.99
CA ARG A 135 -12.55 15.98 -9.03
C ARG A 135 -12.59 14.90 -7.95
N ALA A 136 -12.37 15.30 -6.69
CA ALA A 136 -12.50 14.43 -5.54
C ALA A 136 -13.88 14.57 -4.90
N GLU A 137 -14.56 13.44 -4.72
CA GLU A 137 -15.83 13.33 -3.99
C GLU A 137 -15.61 12.46 -2.75
N ILE A 138 -15.94 12.99 -1.57
CA ILE A 138 -15.80 12.32 -0.29
C ILE A 138 -17.18 12.14 0.31
N ASP A 139 -17.68 10.93 0.33
CA ASP A 139 -18.97 10.56 0.92
C ASP A 139 -18.76 9.63 2.11
N LEU A 140 -18.48 10.23 3.26
CA LEU A 140 -18.30 9.56 4.53
C LEU A 140 -19.25 10.15 5.58
N SER A 141 -19.84 9.28 6.39
CA SER A 141 -20.59 9.73 7.57
C SER A 141 -19.64 10.38 8.58
N PRO A 142 -19.91 11.63 9.04
CA PRO A 142 -19.09 12.28 10.05
C PRO A 142 -19.04 11.53 11.40
N GLN A 143 -19.99 10.63 11.63
CA GLN A 143 -20.10 9.84 12.86
C GLN A 143 -19.42 8.46 12.73
N LEU A 144 -18.92 8.09 11.53
CA LEU A 144 -18.25 6.82 11.33
C LEU A 144 -16.91 6.81 12.06
N THR A 145 -16.84 5.98 13.10
CA THR A 145 -15.62 5.77 13.88
C THR A 145 -15.00 4.42 13.56
N VAL A 146 -13.69 4.36 13.70
CA VAL A 146 -12.91 3.14 13.50
C VAL A 146 -11.91 2.96 14.64
N TRP A 147 -11.69 1.71 15.06
CA TRP A 147 -10.67 1.33 16.02
C TRP A 147 -9.43 0.87 15.25
N ALA A 148 -8.41 1.73 15.14
CA ALA A 148 -7.24 1.51 14.29
C ALA A 148 -6.04 2.38 14.73
N ASP A 149 -4.86 2.12 14.17
CA ASP A 149 -3.75 3.09 14.19
C ASP A 149 -4.00 4.17 13.14
N ARG A 150 -4.23 5.40 13.62
CA ARG A 150 -4.56 6.54 12.79
C ARG A 150 -3.47 6.86 11.75
N ASP A 151 -2.19 6.79 12.15
CA ASP A 151 -1.07 7.13 11.29
C ASP A 151 -0.88 6.07 10.19
N MET A 152 -1.02 4.79 10.54
CA MET A 152 -1.00 3.70 9.57
C MET A 152 -2.15 3.82 8.57
N LEU A 153 -3.38 4.07 9.05
CA LEU A 153 -4.53 4.17 8.16
C LEU A 153 -4.46 5.41 7.27
N ARG A 154 -3.99 6.56 7.81
CA ARG A 154 -3.72 7.76 7.01
C ARG A 154 -2.76 7.47 5.86
N ARG A 155 -1.73 6.68 6.14
CA ARG A 155 -0.75 6.30 5.13
C ARG A 155 -1.32 5.35 4.08
N ALA A 156 -2.11 4.36 4.48
CA ALA A 156 -2.76 3.47 3.54
C ALA A 156 -3.70 4.27 2.60
N THR A 157 -4.47 5.18 3.18
CA THR A 157 -5.33 6.10 2.41
C THR A 157 -4.51 6.96 1.45
N LEU A 158 -3.41 7.55 1.90
CA LEU A 158 -2.51 8.35 1.06
C LEU A 158 -1.96 7.54 -0.12
N ASN A 159 -1.49 6.31 0.11
CA ASN A 159 -0.98 5.45 -0.95
C ASN A 159 -2.05 5.12 -1.99
N LEU A 160 -3.30 4.86 -1.57
CA LEU A 160 -4.39 4.59 -2.49
C LEU A 160 -4.79 5.84 -3.29
N VAL A 161 -4.86 7.00 -2.65
CA VAL A 161 -5.17 8.27 -3.34
C VAL A 161 -4.07 8.62 -4.34
N LEU A 162 -2.78 8.51 -3.97
CA LEU A 162 -1.66 8.72 -4.91
C LEU A 162 -1.71 7.73 -6.08
N ASN A 163 -2.07 6.48 -5.82
CA ASN A 163 -2.22 5.49 -6.89
C ASN A 163 -3.34 5.86 -7.86
N ALA A 164 -4.45 6.40 -7.37
CA ALA A 164 -5.55 6.92 -8.17
C ALA A 164 -5.14 8.15 -9.00
N LEU A 165 -4.39 9.09 -8.41
CA LEU A 165 -3.86 10.25 -9.14
C LEU A 165 -2.96 9.82 -10.30
N ASP A 166 -2.07 8.87 -10.05
CA ASP A 166 -1.17 8.32 -11.08
C ASP A 166 -1.94 7.63 -12.22
N ALA A 167 -3.09 7.02 -11.91
CA ALA A 167 -3.93 6.38 -12.91
C ALA A 167 -4.71 7.38 -13.77
N MET A 168 -4.82 8.64 -13.32
CA MET A 168 -5.62 9.70 -13.98
C MET A 168 -4.77 10.93 -14.37
N PRO A 169 -3.71 10.79 -15.18
CA PRO A 169 -2.79 11.90 -15.52
C PRO A 169 -3.44 13.02 -16.32
N HIS A 170 -4.61 12.78 -16.91
CA HIS A 170 -5.33 13.74 -17.75
C HIS A 170 -6.67 14.16 -17.15
N GLY A 171 -6.84 14.00 -15.85
CA GLY A 171 -8.08 14.30 -15.13
C GLY A 171 -8.96 13.08 -14.94
N GLY A 172 -10.00 13.25 -14.14
CA GLY A 172 -10.94 12.19 -13.80
C GLY A 172 -11.69 12.45 -12.51
N GLU A 173 -12.26 11.39 -11.96
CA GLU A 173 -13.02 11.41 -10.72
C GLU A 173 -12.40 10.45 -9.70
N LEU A 174 -12.16 10.97 -8.51
CA LEU A 174 -11.75 10.22 -7.33
C LEU A 174 -12.93 10.16 -6.37
N SER A 175 -13.42 8.97 -6.06
CA SER A 175 -14.48 8.78 -5.07
C SER A 175 -13.93 8.08 -3.84
N VAL A 176 -14.20 8.63 -2.65
CA VAL A 176 -13.85 8.01 -1.37
C VAL A 176 -15.11 7.80 -0.56
N THR A 177 -15.43 6.54 -0.29
CA THR A 177 -16.60 6.14 0.48
C THR A 177 -16.22 5.24 1.64
N ALA A 178 -17.02 5.25 2.71
CA ALA A 178 -16.84 4.29 3.79
C ALA A 178 -18.18 3.85 4.36
N THR A 179 -18.26 2.56 4.69
CA THR A 179 -19.45 1.95 5.27
C THR A 179 -19.08 1.10 6.47
N ALA A 180 -19.94 1.14 7.52
CA ALA A 180 -19.85 0.21 8.62
C ALA A 180 -20.84 -0.93 8.42
N GLY A 181 -20.37 -2.15 8.61
CA GLY A 181 -21.17 -3.36 8.47
C GLY A 181 -20.92 -4.36 9.60
N PRO A 182 -21.61 -5.50 9.58
CA PRO A 182 -21.45 -6.56 10.62
C PRO A 182 -20.03 -7.15 10.69
N ARG A 183 -19.23 -6.96 9.62
CA ARG A 183 -17.86 -7.48 9.52
C ARG A 183 -16.80 -6.41 9.80
N GLY A 184 -17.21 -5.20 10.17
CA GLY A 184 -16.31 -4.07 10.42
C GLY A 184 -16.54 -2.90 9.47
N THR A 185 -15.53 -2.06 9.32
CA THR A 185 -15.56 -0.88 8.46
C THR A 185 -14.85 -1.16 7.13
N GLU A 186 -15.50 -0.79 6.04
CA GLU A 186 -14.93 -0.83 4.69
C GLU A 186 -14.68 0.61 4.23
N LEU A 187 -13.42 0.92 3.89
CA LEU A 187 -13.01 2.19 3.27
C LEU A 187 -12.65 1.91 1.81
N GLU A 188 -13.42 2.47 0.89
CA GLU A 188 -13.21 2.31 -0.56
C GLU A 188 -12.69 3.60 -1.17
N ILE A 189 -11.65 3.49 -1.97
CA ILE A 189 -11.10 4.55 -2.82
C ILE A 189 -11.20 4.07 -4.27
N ALA A 190 -11.98 4.79 -5.08
CA ALA A 190 -12.23 4.47 -6.48
C ALA A 190 -11.75 5.61 -7.38
N ASP A 191 -11.13 5.24 -8.49
CA ASP A 191 -10.71 6.15 -9.57
C ASP A 191 -11.49 5.87 -10.85
N SER A 192 -11.53 6.85 -11.77
CA SER A 192 -12.08 6.71 -13.11
C SER A 192 -11.00 6.49 -14.18
N GLY A 193 -9.85 5.98 -13.79
CA GLY A 193 -8.73 5.70 -14.68
C GLY A 193 -8.95 4.50 -15.61
N PRO A 194 -7.89 3.90 -16.15
CA PRO A 194 -8.00 2.77 -17.09
C PRO A 194 -8.41 1.45 -16.44
N GLY A 195 -8.40 1.38 -15.08
CA GLY A 195 -8.60 0.13 -14.37
C GLY A 195 -7.34 -0.75 -14.33
N ILE A 196 -7.54 -2.01 -13.95
CA ILE A 196 -6.49 -3.00 -13.74
C ILE A 196 -6.63 -4.10 -14.79
N GLN A 197 -5.52 -4.50 -15.41
CA GLN A 197 -5.51 -5.63 -16.32
C GLN A 197 -5.65 -6.94 -15.54
N ASP A 198 -6.39 -7.90 -16.05
CA ASP A 198 -6.66 -9.18 -15.37
C ASP A 198 -5.36 -9.94 -15.04
N GLU A 199 -4.35 -9.80 -15.88
CA GLU A 199 -3.02 -10.42 -15.71
C GLU A 199 -2.25 -9.86 -14.50
N ASP A 200 -2.48 -8.57 -14.16
CA ASP A 200 -1.79 -7.87 -13.08
C ASP A 200 -2.47 -8.10 -11.72
N GLY A 201 -3.77 -8.40 -11.70
CA GLY A 201 -4.57 -8.54 -10.49
C GLY A 201 -3.91 -9.35 -9.37
N PRO A 202 -3.42 -10.60 -9.64
CA PRO A 202 -2.80 -11.44 -8.62
C PRO A 202 -1.50 -10.89 -8.04
N ARG A 203 -0.83 -9.96 -8.75
CA ARG A 203 0.49 -9.44 -8.41
C ARG A 203 0.48 -8.03 -7.85
N LEU A 204 -0.66 -7.35 -7.85
CA LEU A 204 -0.76 -5.94 -7.46
C LEU A 204 -0.22 -5.62 -6.07
N PHE A 205 -0.33 -6.57 -5.15
CA PHE A 205 0.16 -6.43 -3.77
C PHE A 205 1.55 -7.04 -3.55
N GLU A 206 2.17 -7.61 -4.60
CA GLU A 206 3.56 -8.07 -4.50
C GLU A 206 4.50 -6.87 -4.35
N PRO A 207 5.42 -6.90 -3.37
CA PRO A 207 6.43 -5.86 -3.23
C PRO A 207 7.26 -5.69 -4.50
N PHE A 208 7.54 -4.44 -4.86
CA PHE A 208 8.29 -4.04 -6.06
C PHE A 208 7.57 -4.31 -7.40
N PHE A 209 6.35 -4.82 -7.38
CA PHE A 209 5.57 -4.93 -8.60
C PHE A 209 4.98 -3.56 -8.98
N THR A 210 5.26 -3.11 -10.20
CA THR A 210 4.74 -1.86 -10.74
C THR A 210 4.68 -1.93 -12.27
N THR A 211 3.63 -1.35 -12.82
CA THR A 211 3.48 -1.11 -14.26
C THR A 211 3.87 0.33 -14.65
N LYS A 212 4.24 1.15 -13.67
CA LYS A 212 4.55 2.59 -13.84
C LYS A 212 6.05 2.81 -13.97
N SER A 213 6.47 3.67 -14.90
CA SER A 213 7.87 4.01 -15.18
C SER A 213 8.52 4.91 -14.11
N GLY A 214 8.44 4.63 -12.87
CA GLY A 214 9.00 5.47 -11.77
C GLY A 214 8.34 5.15 -10.44
N GLY A 215 7.42 4.19 -10.45
CA GLY A 215 6.80 3.70 -9.24
C GLY A 215 7.74 2.77 -8.46
N THR A 216 7.71 2.84 -7.13
CA THR A 216 8.49 1.97 -6.24
C THR A 216 7.94 0.54 -6.19
N GLY A 217 6.66 0.35 -6.55
CA GLY A 217 5.94 -0.91 -6.39
C GLY A 217 5.72 -1.31 -4.93
N LEU A 218 5.92 -0.39 -3.98
CA LEU A 218 5.75 -0.65 -2.55
C LEU A 218 4.43 -0.13 -2.00
N GLY A 219 3.79 0.84 -2.66
CA GLY A 219 2.60 1.52 -2.15
C GLY A 219 1.45 0.56 -1.81
N LEU A 220 1.07 -0.32 -2.74
CA LEU A 220 -0.01 -1.30 -2.51
C LEU A 220 0.39 -2.41 -1.52
N ALA A 221 1.64 -2.85 -1.53
CA ALA A 221 2.16 -3.79 -0.55
C ALA A 221 2.14 -3.21 0.88
N ILE A 222 2.38 -1.90 1.04
CA ILE A 222 2.23 -1.18 2.31
C ILE A 222 0.75 -1.16 2.74
N VAL A 223 -0.18 -0.92 1.81
CA VAL A 223 -1.63 -0.94 2.11
C VAL A 223 -2.08 -2.31 2.61
N GLU A 224 -1.72 -3.38 1.89
CA GLU A 224 -2.02 -4.76 2.28
C GLU A 224 -1.48 -5.07 3.67
N ARG A 225 -0.23 -4.69 3.93
CA ARG A 225 0.40 -4.92 5.23
C ARG A 225 -0.27 -4.15 6.35
N ILE A 226 -0.67 -2.91 6.12
CA ILE A 226 -1.40 -2.10 7.10
C ILE A 226 -2.76 -2.76 7.41
N ALA A 227 -3.51 -3.17 6.39
CA ALA A 227 -4.78 -3.88 6.58
C ALA A 227 -4.58 -5.17 7.38
N ALA A 228 -3.59 -5.99 7.02
CA ALA A 228 -3.25 -7.22 7.72
C ALA A 228 -2.82 -7.00 9.19
N ALA A 229 -2.06 -5.92 9.48
CA ALA A 229 -1.68 -5.55 10.84
C ALA A 229 -2.89 -5.19 11.72
N HIS A 230 -3.98 -4.73 11.09
CA HIS A 230 -5.25 -4.45 11.75
C HIS A 230 -6.20 -5.68 11.77
N GLY A 231 -5.74 -6.86 11.33
CA GLY A 231 -6.57 -8.07 11.24
C GLY A 231 -7.57 -8.05 10.08
N GLY A 232 -7.40 -7.12 9.15
CA GLY A 232 -8.24 -6.92 7.97
C GLY A 232 -7.58 -7.39 6.67
N ASP A 233 -8.16 -7.00 5.57
CA ASP A 233 -7.68 -7.28 4.22
C ASP A 233 -7.91 -6.10 3.27
N VAL A 234 -7.36 -6.21 2.05
CA VAL A 234 -7.58 -5.28 0.95
C VAL A 234 -8.14 -6.03 -0.23
N ALA A 235 -9.24 -5.52 -0.78
CA ALA A 235 -9.81 -6.01 -2.04
C ALA A 235 -9.63 -4.97 -3.14
N VAL A 236 -9.61 -5.45 -4.39
CA VAL A 236 -9.57 -4.60 -5.57
C VAL A 236 -10.57 -5.12 -6.61
N ARG A 237 -11.20 -4.21 -7.31
CA ARG A 237 -12.11 -4.52 -8.43
C ARG A 237 -12.04 -3.43 -9.49
N ASN A 238 -12.30 -3.80 -10.73
CA ASN A 238 -12.58 -2.82 -11.78
C ASN A 238 -14.02 -2.28 -11.64
N CYS A 239 -14.18 -0.98 -11.84
CA CYS A 239 -15.49 -0.35 -11.83
C CYS A 239 -16.21 -0.57 -13.16
N PRO A 240 -17.52 -0.82 -13.18
CA PRO A 240 -18.28 -1.04 -14.42
C PRO A 240 -18.25 0.14 -15.41
N GLN A 241 -18.00 1.34 -14.88
CA GLN A 241 -17.94 2.59 -15.66
C GLN A 241 -16.51 2.96 -16.08
N GLY A 242 -15.53 2.10 -15.79
CA GLY A 242 -14.08 2.32 -15.93
C GLY A 242 -13.43 2.67 -14.61
N GLY A 243 -12.10 2.43 -14.53
CA GLY A 243 -11.31 2.66 -13.34
C GLY A 243 -11.24 1.48 -12.37
N ALA A 244 -10.58 1.69 -11.26
CA ALA A 244 -10.38 0.69 -10.22
C ALA A 244 -10.89 1.20 -8.86
N ALA A 245 -11.40 0.27 -8.04
CA ALA A 245 -11.77 0.53 -6.66
C ALA A 245 -10.97 -0.38 -5.72
N PHE A 246 -10.29 0.23 -4.77
CA PHE A 246 -9.55 -0.44 -3.70
C PHE A 246 -10.32 -0.30 -2.39
N THR A 247 -10.60 -1.40 -1.72
CA THR A 247 -11.36 -1.43 -0.48
C THR A 247 -10.50 -1.99 0.65
N ILE A 248 -10.22 -1.17 1.66
CA ILE A 248 -9.61 -1.61 2.92
C ILE A 248 -10.73 -2.08 3.85
N ARG A 249 -10.65 -3.30 4.33
CA ARG A 249 -11.57 -3.87 5.32
C ARG A 249 -10.90 -3.94 6.68
N LEU A 250 -11.49 -3.32 7.67
CA LEU A 250 -11.02 -3.32 9.04
C LEU A 250 -12.07 -4.03 9.91
N PRO A 251 -11.73 -5.09 10.64
CA PRO A 251 -12.66 -5.77 11.53
C PRO A 251 -13.15 -4.83 12.65
N SER A 252 -14.29 -5.18 13.24
CA SER A 252 -14.93 -4.44 14.35
C SER A 252 -14.16 -4.56 15.64
#